data_af10869f9189046631e598bc20311927
#
_entry.id   af10869f9189046631e598bc20311927
#
_cell.length_a   1.000
_cell.length_b   1.000
_cell.length_c   1.000
_cell.angle_alpha   90.00
_cell.angle_beta   90.00
_cell.angle_gamma   90.00
#
_symmetry.space_group_name_H-M   'P 1'
#
loop_
_entity.id
_entity.type
_entity.pdbx_description
1 polymer ?
#
loop_
_entity_poly.entity_id
_entity_poly.type
_entity_poly.pdbx_seq_one_letter_code
_entity_poly.pdbx_strand_id
1 'polypeptide(L)'
;MLEIYLYLCHLKGTIRQSFLNIKLKTQTQNNMYDKERGLYIAHCANGALSITGKMANRHGLIAGATGTGKTVTLQVMAETFCQAGVPCFMADMKGDLSGISQVGKMNGFIEKRLPEFGIENPEFQSCPVRFFDVFGEQGHPMRATVSQMGPLLLSRLFQLNETQTGVLYIAFKLADEKGWLLDDIKDLRLLLDYIAKHLRDITLKYGTVTTMSIGAIQRALLQLESQGADKFFGLPSFDIFDLMQTEGGKGIMNVLAADKLMLQPKLYSTFLLWLLSELYSSLPEVGDLPLPKLVFFFDEAHMLFTDTSKALLDKIEQVIRLIRSKGVGIYFITQSPTDIPENILGQLGNRVQHALRAYTPKDQKAVKTAADTFRANPDFKTDEAIMNLETGEALVSFLDEKGAPTMVERAKILFPLSQIGAITEGQRLDIIKQSRIYGKYDEAKDRESAFEVLMAEAERQLAESAEEPTAPTSPTIPTKEEKKKPGIMSKVLKAVMTAVTSTLAAVLGAWVSEKVSGKKSKSRTSAKEKVVKNATSAATRTITKELTRDILGNLVK
;
A
#
# COMPACT_ATOMS: atom_id res chain seq x y z
N MET A 1 -40.47 -63.34 11.24
CA MET A 1 -40.34 -62.47 10.04
C MET A 1 -40.32 -60.97 10.43
N LEU A 2 -41.25 -60.48 11.26
CA LEU A 2 -41.33 -59.09 11.67
C LEU A 2 -40.12 -58.65 12.54
N GLU A 3 -39.68 -59.52 13.45
CA GLU A 3 -38.54 -59.23 14.31
C GLU A 3 -37.20 -59.15 13.54
N ILE A 4 -37.05 -60.02 12.53
CA ILE A 4 -35.86 -59.97 11.65
C ILE A 4 -35.85 -58.68 10.80
N TYR A 5 -37.02 -58.24 10.35
CA TYR A 5 -37.14 -56.99 9.60
C TYR A 5 -36.84 -55.76 10.46
N LEU A 6 -37.31 -55.72 11.69
CA LEU A 6 -37.00 -54.67 12.66
C LEU A 6 -35.52 -54.64 13.07
N TYR A 7 -34.91 -55.82 13.24
CA TYR A 7 -33.48 -55.94 13.51
C TYR A 7 -32.63 -55.43 12.34
N LEU A 8 -32.97 -55.76 11.09
CA LEU A 8 -32.29 -55.28 9.89
C LEU A 8 -32.48 -53.78 9.66
N CYS A 9 -33.65 -53.19 10.02
CA CYS A 9 -33.85 -51.76 9.96
C CYS A 9 -33.04 -51.01 11.03
N HIS A 10 -32.90 -51.58 12.24
CA HIS A 10 -32.07 -51.02 13.31
C HIS A 10 -30.59 -51.08 12.95
N LEU A 11 -30.12 -52.19 12.38
CA LEU A 11 -28.74 -52.36 11.89
C LEU A 11 -28.39 -51.37 10.76
N LYS A 12 -29.33 -51.18 9.80
CA LYS A 12 -29.15 -50.18 8.72
C LYS A 12 -29.12 -48.74 9.28
N GLY A 13 -29.91 -48.43 10.29
CA GLY A 13 -29.88 -47.13 10.98
C GLY A 13 -28.55 -46.90 11.68
N THR A 14 -28.06 -47.87 12.43
CA THR A 14 -26.80 -47.81 13.17
C THR A 14 -25.60 -47.70 12.24
N ILE A 15 -25.58 -48.50 11.14
CA ILE A 15 -24.52 -48.42 10.12
C ILE A 15 -24.55 -47.03 9.43
N ARG A 16 -25.75 -46.53 9.06
CA ARG A 16 -25.89 -45.21 8.46
C ARG A 16 -25.43 -44.09 9.39
N GLN A 17 -25.72 -44.19 10.68
CA GLN A 17 -25.29 -43.26 11.72
C GLN A 17 -23.79 -43.32 11.94
N SER A 18 -23.17 -44.52 11.92
CA SER A 18 -21.74 -44.73 12.01
C SER A 18 -21.01 -44.17 10.78
N PHE A 19 -21.52 -44.39 9.56
CA PHE A 19 -21.00 -43.80 8.35
C PHE A 19 -21.13 -42.28 8.32
N LEU A 20 -22.24 -41.72 8.81
CA LEU A 20 -22.44 -40.29 8.95
C LEU A 20 -21.47 -39.69 9.96
N ASN A 21 -21.24 -40.35 11.10
CA ASN A 21 -20.31 -39.93 12.14
C ASN A 21 -18.85 -40.04 11.66
N ILE A 22 -18.50 -41.09 10.88
CA ILE A 22 -17.18 -41.22 10.27
C ILE A 22 -16.97 -40.11 9.23
N LYS A 23 -17.97 -39.86 8.37
CA LYS A 23 -17.90 -38.78 7.36
C LYS A 23 -17.82 -37.38 7.99
N LEU A 24 -18.56 -37.13 9.07
CA LEU A 24 -18.48 -35.90 9.86
C LEU A 24 -17.10 -35.77 10.55
N LYS A 25 -16.57 -36.83 11.16
CA LYS A 25 -15.22 -36.82 11.74
C LYS A 25 -14.12 -36.59 10.70
N THR A 26 -14.24 -37.19 9.52
CA THR A 26 -13.26 -37.00 8.42
C THR A 26 -13.35 -35.58 7.83
N GLN A 27 -14.56 -35.01 7.71
CA GLN A 27 -14.73 -33.62 7.30
C GLN A 27 -14.18 -32.63 8.32
N THR A 28 -14.33 -32.92 9.63
CA THR A 28 -13.81 -32.05 10.70
C THR A 28 -12.27 -32.08 10.76
N GLN A 29 -11.61 -33.15 10.33
CA GLN A 29 -10.15 -33.26 10.31
C GLN A 29 -9.50 -32.45 9.17
N ASN A 30 -10.22 -32.27 8.05
CA ASN A 30 -9.69 -31.55 6.87
C ASN A 30 -9.97 -30.04 6.90
N ASN A 31 -10.85 -29.57 7.78
CA ASN A 31 -11.16 -28.15 7.89
C ASN A 31 -10.12 -27.44 8.76
N MET A 32 -9.48 -26.40 8.22
CA MET A 32 -8.57 -25.53 8.98
C MET A 32 -9.31 -24.63 9.97
N TYR A 33 -10.59 -24.40 9.76
CA TYR A 33 -11.48 -23.65 10.66
C TYR A 33 -12.65 -24.49 11.13
N ASP A 34 -12.92 -24.42 12.42
CA ASP A 34 -14.10 -24.95 13.07
C ASP A 34 -14.53 -23.99 14.19
N LYS A 35 -15.84 -23.84 14.44
CA LYS A 35 -16.36 -22.91 15.46
C LYS A 35 -15.89 -23.23 16.87
N GLU A 36 -15.71 -24.51 17.19
CA GLU A 36 -15.30 -24.97 18.53
C GLU A 36 -13.77 -24.94 18.66
N ARG A 37 -13.05 -25.39 17.63
CA ARG A 37 -11.58 -25.45 17.62
C ARG A 37 -10.93 -24.09 17.31
N GLY A 38 -11.60 -23.20 16.61
CA GLY A 38 -11.06 -21.93 16.12
C GLY A 38 -10.24 -22.08 14.82
N LEU A 39 -9.31 -21.16 14.62
CA LEU A 39 -8.45 -21.07 13.45
C LEU A 39 -7.22 -21.95 13.65
N TYR A 40 -7.20 -23.16 13.12
CA TYR A 40 -6.14 -24.15 13.32
C TYR A 40 -4.93 -23.86 12.45
N ILE A 41 -3.78 -23.58 13.09
CA ILE A 41 -2.56 -23.11 12.41
C ILE A 41 -1.40 -24.11 12.53
N ALA A 42 -1.24 -24.71 13.71
CA ALA A 42 -0.09 -25.58 14.02
C ALA A 42 -0.48 -26.74 14.93
N HIS A 43 0.39 -27.74 15.02
CA HIS A 43 0.22 -28.90 15.89
C HIS A 43 1.46 -29.10 16.75
N CYS A 44 1.26 -29.29 18.04
CA CYS A 44 2.32 -29.64 19.00
C CYS A 44 2.04 -31.00 19.63
N ALA A 45 2.92 -31.46 20.50
CA ALA A 45 2.75 -32.73 21.20
C ALA A 45 1.44 -32.80 22.04
N ASN A 46 0.94 -31.65 22.47
CA ASN A 46 -0.28 -31.52 23.27
C ASN A 46 -1.54 -31.38 22.41
N GLY A 47 -1.44 -31.33 21.07
CA GLY A 47 -2.55 -31.26 20.14
C GLY A 47 -2.54 -30.00 19.25
N ALA A 48 -3.71 -29.62 18.78
CA ALA A 48 -3.90 -28.51 17.85
C ALA A 48 -3.67 -27.14 18.52
N LEU A 49 -2.94 -26.26 17.85
CA LEU A 49 -2.77 -24.86 18.23
C LEU A 49 -3.60 -23.99 17.27
N SER A 50 -4.58 -23.31 17.84
CA SER A 50 -5.54 -22.51 17.11
C SER A 50 -5.62 -21.10 17.66
N ILE A 51 -5.86 -20.13 16.76
CA ILE A 51 -6.20 -18.77 17.17
C ILE A 51 -7.71 -18.74 17.44
N THR A 52 -8.09 -18.29 18.62
CA THR A 52 -9.50 -18.00 18.92
C THR A 52 -9.98 -16.88 18.02
N GLY A 53 -11.08 -17.07 17.30
CA GLY A 53 -11.58 -16.11 16.32
C GLY A 53 -11.71 -14.68 16.87
N LYS A 54 -12.22 -14.56 18.11
CA LYS A 54 -12.35 -13.29 18.85
C LYS A 54 -11.01 -12.60 19.12
N MET A 55 -9.89 -13.37 19.16
CA MET A 55 -8.54 -12.85 19.41
C MET A 55 -7.74 -12.63 18.11
N ALA A 56 -8.30 -12.96 16.96
CA ALA A 56 -7.61 -12.85 15.69
C ALA A 56 -7.37 -11.38 15.25
N ASN A 57 -8.17 -10.43 15.73
CA ASN A 57 -7.95 -8.99 15.50
C ASN A 57 -6.94 -8.35 16.49
N ARG A 58 -6.34 -9.15 17.40
CA ARG A 58 -5.32 -8.69 18.36
C ARG A 58 -3.92 -8.64 17.76
N HIS A 59 -3.84 -8.59 16.45
CA HIS A 59 -2.62 -8.52 15.65
C HIS A 59 -1.67 -9.70 15.90
N GLY A 60 -0.66 -9.84 15.07
CA GLY A 60 0.29 -10.93 15.20
C GLY A 60 1.63 -10.69 14.52
N LEU A 61 2.56 -11.58 14.81
CA LEU A 61 3.90 -11.60 14.25
C LEU A 61 4.24 -12.99 13.73
N ILE A 62 4.76 -13.08 12.52
CA ILE A 62 5.42 -14.26 11.97
C ILE A 62 6.88 -13.87 11.70
N ALA A 63 7.80 -14.39 12.52
CA ALA A 63 9.20 -14.03 12.39
C ALA A 63 10.09 -15.26 12.14
N GLY A 64 11.26 -15.06 11.52
CA GLY A 64 12.24 -16.13 11.31
C GLY A 64 13.15 -15.89 10.09
N ALA A 65 14.26 -16.60 10.02
CA ALA A 65 15.21 -16.50 8.92
C ALA A 65 14.60 -16.88 7.57
N THR A 66 15.25 -16.50 6.48
CA THR A 66 14.84 -16.90 5.13
C THR A 66 14.86 -18.42 4.96
N GLY A 67 13.84 -18.98 4.29
CA GLY A 67 13.74 -20.42 4.04
C GLY A 67 13.23 -21.26 5.22
N THR A 68 12.82 -20.68 6.34
CA THR A 68 12.33 -21.41 7.51
C THR A 68 10.84 -21.76 7.48
N GLY A 69 10.07 -21.20 6.53
CA GLY A 69 8.65 -21.51 6.33
C GLY A 69 7.68 -20.36 6.60
N LYS A 70 8.16 -19.10 6.76
CA LYS A 70 7.28 -17.93 7.01
C LYS A 70 6.17 -17.76 5.99
N THR A 71 6.50 -17.79 4.69
CA THR A 71 5.51 -17.65 3.60
C THR A 71 4.45 -18.77 3.64
N VAL A 72 4.86 -19.99 3.97
CA VAL A 72 3.93 -21.13 4.15
C VAL A 72 3.02 -20.86 5.35
N THR A 73 3.56 -20.39 6.46
CA THR A 73 2.75 -20.03 7.64
C THR A 73 1.74 -18.93 7.32
N LEU A 74 2.16 -17.87 6.61
CA LEU A 74 1.25 -16.83 6.13
C LEU A 74 0.13 -17.43 5.29
N GLN A 75 0.47 -18.29 4.31
CA GLN A 75 -0.49 -18.93 3.42
C GLN A 75 -1.48 -19.81 4.20
N VAL A 76 -1.02 -20.63 5.14
CA VAL A 76 -1.86 -21.45 6.03
C VAL A 76 -2.82 -20.56 6.83
N MET A 77 -2.32 -19.47 7.42
CA MET A 77 -3.17 -18.55 8.18
C MET A 77 -4.21 -17.88 7.28
N ALA A 78 -3.82 -17.40 6.10
CA ALA A 78 -4.74 -16.78 5.14
C ALA A 78 -5.83 -17.75 4.67
N GLU A 79 -5.47 -19.01 4.37
CA GLU A 79 -6.44 -20.07 4.02
C GLU A 79 -7.41 -20.37 5.16
N THR A 80 -6.92 -20.38 6.39
CA THR A 80 -7.75 -20.61 7.57
C THR A 80 -8.75 -19.48 7.77
N PHE A 81 -8.32 -18.22 7.59
CA PHE A 81 -9.22 -17.07 7.58
C PHE A 81 -10.21 -17.14 6.41
N CYS A 82 -9.76 -17.53 5.21
CA CYS A 82 -10.60 -17.75 4.05
C CYS A 82 -11.77 -18.70 4.37
N GLN A 83 -11.45 -19.87 4.92
CA GLN A 83 -12.47 -20.86 5.32
C GLN A 83 -13.40 -20.36 6.41
N ALA A 84 -12.92 -19.50 7.29
CA ALA A 84 -13.74 -18.84 8.32
C ALA A 84 -14.67 -17.74 7.76
N GLY A 85 -14.60 -17.43 6.46
CA GLY A 85 -15.36 -16.35 5.83
C GLY A 85 -14.74 -14.96 6.07
N VAL A 86 -13.48 -14.89 6.52
CA VAL A 86 -12.76 -13.64 6.78
C VAL A 86 -11.90 -13.27 5.57
N PRO A 87 -12.16 -12.16 4.90
CA PRO A 87 -11.31 -11.68 3.83
C PRO A 87 -9.94 -11.24 4.36
N CYS A 88 -8.91 -11.41 3.53
CA CYS A 88 -7.55 -11.00 3.86
C CYS A 88 -6.99 -10.06 2.78
N PHE A 89 -6.09 -9.18 3.18
CA PHE A 89 -5.24 -8.42 2.29
C PHE A 89 -3.79 -8.83 2.52
N MET A 90 -3.07 -9.11 1.43
CA MET A 90 -1.68 -9.59 1.48
C MET A 90 -0.83 -8.80 0.51
N ALA A 91 0.26 -8.18 1.01
CA ALA A 91 1.26 -7.56 0.16
C ALA A 91 2.27 -8.64 -0.27
N ASP A 92 2.23 -9.02 -1.54
CA ASP A 92 3.07 -10.04 -2.15
C ASP A 92 4.32 -9.40 -2.78
N MET A 93 5.43 -9.47 -2.06
CA MET A 93 6.70 -8.86 -2.47
C MET A 93 7.49 -9.70 -3.47
N LYS A 94 7.19 -11.00 -3.55
CA LYS A 94 7.97 -11.98 -4.33
C LYS A 94 7.14 -12.65 -5.43
N GLY A 95 5.83 -12.43 -5.45
CA GLY A 95 4.90 -13.07 -6.37
C GLY A 95 4.51 -14.50 -5.98
N ASP A 96 5.04 -15.03 -4.85
CA ASP A 96 4.88 -16.43 -4.44
C ASP A 96 3.55 -16.71 -3.69
N LEU A 97 2.86 -15.68 -3.16
CA LEU A 97 1.55 -15.82 -2.54
C LEU A 97 0.39 -15.99 -3.54
N SER A 98 0.63 -15.69 -4.81
CA SER A 98 -0.38 -15.81 -5.87
C SER A 98 -0.94 -17.25 -6.04
N GLY A 99 -0.16 -18.26 -5.63
CA GLY A 99 -0.56 -19.66 -5.66
C GLY A 99 -1.78 -20.01 -4.82
N ILE A 100 -2.13 -19.19 -3.82
CA ILE A 100 -3.35 -19.37 -3.00
C ILE A 100 -4.63 -19.41 -3.85
N SER A 101 -4.59 -18.89 -5.07
CA SER A 101 -5.67 -18.92 -6.06
C SER A 101 -5.86 -20.26 -6.76
N GLN A 102 -4.92 -21.19 -6.63
CA GLN A 102 -4.94 -22.48 -7.32
C GLN A 102 -5.01 -23.64 -6.32
N VAL A 103 -5.60 -24.75 -6.76
CA VAL A 103 -5.68 -25.96 -5.94
C VAL A 103 -4.29 -26.55 -5.73
N GLY A 104 -3.95 -26.87 -4.50
CA GLY A 104 -2.68 -27.51 -4.13
C GLY A 104 -2.57 -28.93 -4.63
N LYS A 105 -1.38 -29.49 -4.46
CA LYS A 105 -1.08 -30.89 -4.86
C LYS A 105 -0.26 -31.58 -3.77
N MET A 106 -0.50 -32.87 -3.63
CA MET A 106 0.34 -33.72 -2.77
C MET A 106 1.80 -33.67 -3.24
N ASN A 107 2.69 -33.55 -2.27
CA ASN A 107 4.13 -33.65 -2.49
C ASN A 107 4.79 -34.43 -1.33
N GLY A 108 6.02 -34.86 -1.52
CA GLY A 108 6.72 -35.70 -0.54
C GLY A 108 6.97 -35.03 0.82
N PHE A 109 6.94 -33.70 0.90
CA PHE A 109 7.03 -32.98 2.17
C PHE A 109 5.70 -33.05 2.94
N ILE A 110 4.59 -32.85 2.26
CA ILE A 110 3.24 -32.97 2.83
C ILE A 110 2.99 -34.41 3.27
N GLU A 111 3.26 -35.37 2.38
CA GLU A 111 3.04 -36.81 2.64
C GLU A 111 3.72 -37.27 3.95
N LYS A 112 4.97 -36.88 4.17
CA LYS A 112 5.71 -37.21 5.39
C LYS A 112 5.09 -36.63 6.66
N ARG A 113 4.34 -35.52 6.56
CA ARG A 113 3.76 -34.81 7.69
C ARG A 113 2.31 -35.17 8.00
N LEU A 114 1.59 -35.78 7.07
CA LEU A 114 0.19 -36.18 7.28
C LEU A 114 -0.05 -36.94 8.60
N PRO A 115 0.79 -37.95 8.98
CA PRO A 115 0.59 -38.67 10.23
C PRO A 115 0.72 -37.79 11.46
N GLU A 116 1.55 -36.74 11.41
CA GLU A 116 1.80 -35.82 12.53
C GLU A 116 0.58 -34.96 12.86
N PHE A 117 -0.27 -34.69 11.84
CA PHE A 117 -1.51 -33.92 11.99
C PHE A 117 -2.75 -34.79 12.14
N GLY A 118 -2.61 -36.12 12.04
CA GLY A 118 -3.73 -37.06 12.04
C GLY A 118 -4.63 -36.92 10.81
N ILE A 119 -4.09 -36.42 9.69
CA ILE A 119 -4.79 -36.23 8.42
C ILE A 119 -4.42 -37.38 7.49
N GLU A 120 -5.40 -38.16 7.03
CA GLU A 120 -5.16 -39.27 6.12
C GLU A 120 -5.31 -38.87 4.66
N ASN A 121 -6.35 -38.11 4.32
CA ASN A 121 -6.70 -37.70 2.96
C ASN A 121 -6.99 -36.20 2.91
N PRO A 122 -6.00 -35.33 2.68
CA PRO A 122 -6.22 -33.90 2.61
C PRO A 122 -7.02 -33.53 1.34
N GLU A 123 -8.05 -32.70 1.51
CA GLU A 123 -8.82 -32.12 0.42
C GLU A 123 -8.17 -30.80 -0.01
N PHE A 124 -7.33 -30.84 -1.04
CA PHE A 124 -6.72 -29.65 -1.60
C PHE A 124 -7.78 -28.73 -2.22
N GLN A 125 -7.67 -27.43 -1.96
CA GLN A 125 -8.60 -26.43 -2.43
C GLN A 125 -7.91 -25.08 -2.64
N SER A 126 -8.55 -24.20 -3.40
CA SER A 126 -8.11 -22.82 -3.58
C SER A 126 -8.98 -21.86 -2.78
N CYS A 127 -8.48 -20.65 -2.60
CA CYS A 127 -9.26 -19.52 -2.10
C CYS A 127 -9.77 -18.66 -3.27
N PRO A 128 -10.90 -17.95 -3.14
CA PRO A 128 -11.27 -16.88 -4.05
C PRO A 128 -10.25 -15.74 -3.91
N VAL A 129 -9.71 -15.25 -5.02
CA VAL A 129 -8.62 -14.27 -5.04
C VAL A 129 -8.97 -13.07 -5.91
N ARG A 130 -8.53 -11.89 -5.48
CA ARG A 130 -8.46 -10.67 -6.30
C ARG A 130 -7.03 -10.17 -6.31
N PHE A 131 -6.51 -9.86 -7.49
CA PHE A 131 -5.19 -9.27 -7.64
C PHE A 131 -5.29 -7.77 -7.79
N PHE A 132 -4.45 -7.06 -7.06
CA PHE A 132 -4.31 -5.61 -7.09
C PHE A 132 -2.88 -5.21 -7.41
N ASP A 133 -2.72 -4.03 -8.01
CA ASP A 133 -1.41 -3.45 -8.33
C ASP A 133 -1.54 -1.94 -8.42
N VAL A 134 -0.68 -1.20 -7.73
CA VAL A 134 -0.67 0.27 -7.80
C VAL A 134 -0.39 0.76 -9.22
N PHE A 135 0.42 0.01 -10.00
CA PHE A 135 0.76 0.35 -11.38
C PHE A 135 -0.25 -0.17 -12.41
N GLY A 136 -1.18 -1.05 -12.01
CA GLY A 136 -2.20 -1.62 -12.88
C GLY A 136 -1.68 -2.62 -13.92
N GLU A 137 -0.53 -3.25 -13.68
CA GLU A 137 0.09 -4.20 -14.61
C GLU A 137 -0.22 -5.66 -14.25
N GLN A 138 -0.26 -5.98 -12.95
CA GLN A 138 -0.43 -7.33 -12.43
C GLN A 138 -1.74 -7.56 -11.66
N GLY A 139 -2.60 -6.55 -11.62
CA GLY A 139 -3.86 -6.57 -10.89
C GLY A 139 -4.72 -5.33 -11.17
N HIS A 140 -5.88 -5.27 -10.53
CA HIS A 140 -6.73 -4.08 -10.57
C HIS A 140 -6.00 -2.89 -9.95
N PRO A 141 -5.98 -1.71 -10.59
CA PRO A 141 -5.33 -0.54 -10.04
C PRO A 141 -5.96 -0.11 -8.71
N MET A 142 -5.11 0.24 -7.74
CA MET A 142 -5.53 0.88 -6.49
C MET A 142 -5.12 2.34 -6.52
N ARG A 143 -6.08 3.24 -6.61
CA ARG A 143 -5.84 4.69 -6.64
C ARG A 143 -6.47 5.38 -5.45
N ALA A 144 -5.85 6.50 -5.05
CA ALA A 144 -6.38 7.43 -4.06
C ALA A 144 -6.44 8.83 -4.66
N THR A 145 -7.31 9.70 -4.15
CA THR A 145 -7.23 11.12 -4.47
C THR A 145 -6.29 11.84 -3.51
N VAL A 146 -5.72 12.96 -3.96
CA VAL A 146 -4.95 13.86 -3.09
C VAL A 146 -5.81 14.35 -1.93
N SER A 147 -7.10 14.61 -2.18
CA SER A 147 -8.08 14.98 -1.15
C SER A 147 -8.22 13.92 -0.06
N GLN A 148 -8.25 12.61 -0.41
CA GLN A 148 -8.32 11.52 0.56
C GLN A 148 -7.06 11.43 1.44
N MET A 149 -5.89 11.71 0.87
CA MET A 149 -4.66 11.79 1.66
C MET A 149 -4.70 12.94 2.66
N GLY A 150 -5.17 14.08 2.23
CA GLY A 150 -5.25 15.28 3.04
C GLY A 150 -3.90 15.88 3.42
N PRO A 151 -3.89 17.13 3.95
CA PRO A 151 -2.66 17.87 4.22
C PRO A 151 -1.84 17.25 5.36
N LEU A 152 -2.48 16.62 6.35
CA LEU A 152 -1.77 16.01 7.48
C LEU A 152 -0.88 14.83 7.06
N LEU A 153 -1.43 13.90 6.27
CA LEU A 153 -0.67 12.73 5.84
C LEU A 153 0.42 13.11 4.85
N LEU A 154 0.11 13.99 3.89
CA LEU A 154 1.08 14.50 2.93
C LEU A 154 2.23 15.26 3.61
N SER A 155 1.94 16.10 4.61
CA SER A 155 3.00 16.83 5.32
C SER A 155 3.97 15.91 6.05
N ARG A 156 3.46 14.83 6.65
CA ARG A 156 4.30 13.82 7.33
C ARG A 156 5.11 12.99 6.35
N LEU A 157 4.49 12.58 5.24
CA LEU A 157 5.14 11.86 4.16
C LEU A 157 6.32 12.67 3.56
N PHE A 158 6.11 13.96 3.32
CA PHE A 158 7.11 14.87 2.78
C PHE A 158 8.10 15.39 3.83
N GLN A 159 7.93 15.01 5.09
CA GLN A 159 8.75 15.48 6.23
C GLN A 159 8.81 17.02 6.29
N LEU A 160 7.66 17.67 6.09
CA LEU A 160 7.56 19.11 6.10
C LEU A 160 7.72 19.67 7.52
N ASN A 161 8.38 20.81 7.64
CA ASN A 161 8.40 21.56 8.89
C ASN A 161 7.04 22.27 9.12
N GLU A 162 6.85 22.89 10.29
CA GLU A 162 5.59 23.52 10.67
C GLU A 162 5.13 24.60 9.68
N THR A 163 6.06 25.44 9.20
CA THR A 163 5.75 26.49 8.21
C THR A 163 5.30 25.92 6.88
N GLN A 164 5.98 24.90 6.38
CA GLN A 164 5.63 24.20 5.13
C GLN A 164 4.30 23.44 5.27
N THR A 165 4.11 22.80 6.42
CA THR A 165 2.83 22.15 6.77
C THR A 165 1.69 23.16 6.75
N GLY A 166 1.88 24.33 7.35
CA GLY A 166 0.89 25.42 7.31
C GLY A 166 0.52 25.84 5.88
N VAL A 167 1.50 25.96 4.98
CA VAL A 167 1.25 26.28 3.56
C VAL A 167 0.41 25.19 2.89
N LEU A 168 0.69 23.92 3.18
CA LEU A 168 -0.10 22.82 2.63
C LEU A 168 -1.55 22.84 3.14
N TYR A 169 -1.76 23.12 4.43
CA TYR A 169 -3.11 23.31 4.99
C TYR A 169 -3.85 24.46 4.33
N ILE A 170 -3.17 25.59 4.06
CA ILE A 170 -3.73 26.74 3.34
C ILE A 170 -4.15 26.31 1.92
N ALA A 171 -3.34 25.53 1.22
CA ALA A 171 -3.66 25.03 -0.12
C ALA A 171 -4.96 24.20 -0.11
N PHE A 172 -5.09 23.24 0.80
CA PHE A 172 -6.32 22.45 0.92
C PHE A 172 -7.52 23.28 1.33
N LYS A 173 -7.35 24.21 2.28
CA LYS A 173 -8.41 25.11 2.71
C LYS A 173 -8.90 26.01 1.57
N LEU A 174 -7.99 26.53 0.75
CA LEU A 174 -8.31 27.32 -0.43
C LEU A 174 -9.08 26.50 -1.47
N ALA A 175 -8.64 25.26 -1.72
CA ALA A 175 -9.33 24.35 -2.62
C ALA A 175 -10.77 24.07 -2.16
N ASP A 176 -10.95 23.77 -0.86
CA ASP A 176 -12.28 23.55 -0.27
C ASP A 176 -13.19 24.79 -0.42
N GLU A 177 -12.68 25.98 -0.12
CA GLU A 177 -13.47 27.22 -0.21
C GLU A 177 -13.85 27.60 -1.64
N LYS A 178 -13.02 27.20 -2.61
CA LYS A 178 -13.25 27.44 -4.03
C LYS A 178 -14.02 26.31 -4.71
N GLY A 179 -14.22 25.18 -4.02
CA GLY A 179 -14.81 23.99 -4.60
C GLY A 179 -13.91 23.28 -5.63
N TRP A 180 -12.60 23.51 -5.56
CA TRP A 180 -11.61 22.89 -6.45
C TRP A 180 -11.26 21.49 -5.96
N LEU A 181 -11.52 20.49 -6.78
CA LEU A 181 -11.24 19.10 -6.44
C LEU A 181 -9.73 18.81 -6.62
N LEU A 182 -9.14 18.13 -5.64
CA LEU A 182 -7.76 17.67 -5.69
C LEU A 182 -7.75 16.15 -5.89
N ASP A 183 -7.85 15.71 -7.13
CA ASP A 183 -7.93 14.29 -7.46
C ASP A 183 -6.53 13.68 -7.67
N ASP A 184 -5.62 14.41 -8.29
CA ASP A 184 -4.28 13.94 -8.57
C ASP A 184 -3.17 14.95 -8.23
N ILE A 185 -1.91 14.58 -8.51
CA ILE A 185 -0.75 15.42 -8.18
C ILE A 185 -0.72 16.71 -9.01
N LYS A 186 -1.20 16.67 -10.28
CA LYS A 186 -1.20 17.87 -11.14
C LYS A 186 -2.10 18.97 -10.56
N ASP A 187 -3.22 18.59 -9.91
CA ASP A 187 -4.11 19.52 -9.21
C ASP A 187 -3.39 20.27 -8.10
N LEU A 188 -2.73 19.53 -7.20
CA LEU A 188 -2.02 20.13 -6.08
C LEU A 188 -0.84 20.99 -6.54
N ARG A 189 -0.12 20.56 -7.59
CA ARG A 189 0.98 21.36 -8.16
C ARG A 189 0.49 22.68 -8.74
N LEU A 190 -0.57 22.65 -9.55
CA LEU A 190 -1.10 23.86 -10.15
C LEU A 190 -1.71 24.80 -9.10
N LEU A 191 -2.35 24.24 -8.06
CA LEU A 191 -2.83 25.02 -6.92
C LEU A 191 -1.68 25.71 -6.17
N LEU A 192 -0.55 25.04 -5.95
CA LEU A 192 0.63 25.64 -5.34
C LEU A 192 1.23 26.74 -6.22
N ASP A 193 1.22 26.58 -7.55
CA ASP A 193 1.62 27.64 -8.50
C ASP A 193 0.67 28.82 -8.45
N TYR A 194 -0.64 28.58 -8.36
CA TYR A 194 -1.64 29.62 -8.15
C TYR A 194 -1.38 30.43 -6.86
N ILE A 195 -1.13 29.72 -5.74
CA ILE A 195 -0.80 30.36 -4.46
C ILE A 195 0.48 31.20 -4.58
N ALA A 196 1.49 30.69 -5.30
CA ALA A 196 2.73 31.43 -5.53
C ALA A 196 2.53 32.73 -6.33
N LYS A 197 1.60 32.75 -7.28
CA LYS A 197 1.24 33.93 -8.08
C LYS A 197 0.42 34.95 -7.28
N HIS A 198 -0.41 34.48 -6.32
CA HIS A 198 -1.32 35.30 -5.53
C HIS A 198 -0.88 35.46 -4.06
N LEU A 199 0.42 35.41 -3.80
CA LEU A 199 1.01 35.40 -2.44
C LEU A 199 0.49 36.52 -1.54
N ARG A 200 0.30 37.74 -2.08
CA ARG A 200 -0.12 38.90 -1.30
C ARG A 200 -1.52 38.68 -0.70
N ASP A 201 -2.45 38.29 -1.53
CA ASP A 201 -3.86 38.13 -1.15
C ASP A 201 -4.04 36.91 -0.23
N ILE A 202 -3.33 35.82 -0.55
CA ILE A 202 -3.32 34.60 0.27
C ILE A 202 -2.72 34.91 1.66
N THR A 203 -1.59 35.62 1.72
CA THR A 203 -0.96 35.99 3.00
C THR A 203 -1.86 36.89 3.84
N LEU A 204 -2.57 37.81 3.23
CA LEU A 204 -3.52 38.68 3.95
C LEU A 204 -4.70 37.89 4.54
N LYS A 205 -5.17 36.86 3.85
CA LYS A 205 -6.35 36.08 4.26
C LYS A 205 -6.01 34.95 5.25
N TYR A 206 -4.90 34.22 5.03
CA TYR A 206 -4.62 32.98 5.74
C TYR A 206 -3.32 33.00 6.57
N GLY A 207 -2.55 34.08 6.50
CA GLY A 207 -1.26 34.20 7.18
C GLY A 207 -0.07 34.00 6.23
N THR A 208 1.13 34.07 6.80
CA THR A 208 2.38 34.12 6.02
C THR A 208 2.62 32.89 5.19
N VAL A 209 2.71 33.06 3.87
CA VAL A 209 3.12 32.05 2.90
C VAL A 209 4.39 32.54 2.20
N THR A 210 5.37 31.66 2.02
CA THR A 210 6.64 31.99 1.34
C THR A 210 6.85 31.13 0.11
N THR A 211 7.46 31.71 -0.94
CA THR A 211 7.86 30.96 -2.14
C THR A 211 8.84 29.82 -1.83
N MET A 212 9.65 29.97 -0.79
CA MET A 212 10.59 28.95 -0.34
C MET A 212 9.84 27.71 0.19
N SER A 213 8.78 27.91 0.97
CA SER A 213 7.95 26.82 1.49
C SER A 213 7.18 26.12 0.37
N ILE A 214 6.61 26.86 -0.58
CA ILE A 214 5.97 26.31 -1.78
C ILE A 214 6.95 25.48 -2.58
N GLY A 215 8.15 26.00 -2.85
CA GLY A 215 9.19 25.26 -3.60
C GLY A 215 9.68 24.00 -2.89
N ALA A 216 9.66 23.95 -1.55
CA ALA A 216 9.95 22.71 -0.82
C ALA A 216 8.88 21.64 -1.03
N ILE A 217 7.60 22.02 -0.98
CA ILE A 217 6.48 21.11 -1.23
C ILE A 217 6.51 20.60 -2.69
N GLN A 218 6.73 21.48 -3.65
CA GLN A 218 6.83 21.11 -5.08
C GLN A 218 7.97 20.13 -5.35
N ARG A 219 9.14 20.28 -4.70
CA ARG A 219 10.24 19.31 -4.82
C ARG A 219 9.88 17.95 -4.23
N ALA A 220 9.15 17.93 -3.12
CA ALA A 220 8.69 16.68 -2.52
C ALA A 220 7.67 15.95 -3.41
N LEU A 221 6.74 16.70 -4.03
CA LEU A 221 5.80 16.17 -5.03
C LEU A 221 6.54 15.60 -6.24
N LEU A 222 7.51 16.33 -6.81
CA LEU A 222 8.32 15.85 -7.94
C LEU A 222 9.06 14.56 -7.62
N GLN A 223 9.60 14.44 -6.39
CA GLN A 223 10.26 13.22 -5.94
C GLN A 223 9.27 12.04 -5.85
N LEU A 224 8.04 12.28 -5.42
CA LEU A 224 7.02 11.25 -5.36
C LEU A 224 6.54 10.83 -6.76
N GLU A 225 6.36 11.80 -7.66
CA GLU A 225 6.05 11.55 -9.08
C GLU A 225 7.11 10.68 -9.76
N SER A 226 8.39 10.92 -9.48
CA SER A 226 9.49 10.12 -10.04
C SER A 226 9.46 8.65 -9.61
N GLN A 227 8.71 8.32 -8.58
CA GLN A 227 8.47 6.95 -8.11
C GLN A 227 7.15 6.35 -8.63
N GLY A 228 6.45 7.04 -9.53
CA GLY A 228 5.21 6.53 -10.15
C GLY A 228 3.93 6.92 -9.40
N ALA A 229 3.97 7.97 -8.58
CA ALA A 229 2.78 8.43 -7.87
C ALA A 229 1.66 8.95 -8.80
N ASP A 230 1.97 9.29 -10.04
CA ASP A 230 1.00 9.57 -11.10
C ASP A 230 0.09 8.38 -11.44
N LYS A 231 0.49 7.15 -11.08
CA LYS A 231 -0.32 5.94 -11.20
C LYS A 231 -1.20 5.71 -9.97
N PHE A 232 -0.72 6.16 -8.82
CA PHE A 232 -1.40 5.98 -7.54
C PHE A 232 -2.47 7.06 -7.30
N PHE A 233 -2.16 8.35 -7.61
CA PHE A 233 -3.11 9.42 -7.42
C PHE A 233 -4.01 9.60 -8.65
N GLY A 234 -5.33 9.62 -8.43
CA GLY A 234 -6.33 9.84 -9.48
C GLY A 234 -7.62 9.06 -9.28
N LEU A 235 -8.45 9.08 -10.32
CA LEU A 235 -9.76 8.42 -10.34
C LEU A 235 -9.76 7.19 -11.27
N PRO A 236 -10.67 6.22 -11.03
CA PRO A 236 -11.53 6.10 -9.86
C PRO A 236 -10.73 5.76 -8.60
N SER A 237 -11.07 6.42 -7.49
CA SER A 237 -10.47 6.09 -6.20
C SER A 237 -10.96 4.72 -5.72
N PHE A 238 -10.08 4.01 -5.04
CA PHE A 238 -10.37 2.67 -4.55
C PHE A 238 -11.32 2.71 -3.36
N ASP A 239 -12.35 1.87 -3.41
CA ASP A 239 -13.29 1.66 -2.32
C ASP A 239 -12.78 0.53 -1.41
N ILE A 240 -12.38 0.87 -0.18
CA ILE A 240 -11.85 -0.12 0.78
C ILE A 240 -12.86 -1.22 1.15
N PHE A 241 -14.17 -1.00 0.99
CA PHE A 241 -15.19 -2.02 1.23
C PHE A 241 -15.11 -3.18 0.24
N ASP A 242 -14.47 -2.99 -0.91
CA ASP A 242 -14.20 -4.09 -1.84
C ASP A 242 -13.18 -5.11 -1.28
N LEU A 243 -12.36 -4.73 -0.28
CA LEU A 243 -11.47 -5.65 0.41
C LEU A 243 -12.20 -6.60 1.38
N MET A 244 -13.45 -6.27 1.78
CA MET A 244 -14.19 -6.99 2.81
C MET A 244 -15.24 -7.94 2.25
N GLN A 245 -15.13 -8.29 0.98
CA GLN A 245 -16.11 -9.14 0.30
C GLN A 245 -15.85 -10.63 0.58
N THR A 246 -16.93 -11.40 0.49
CA THR A 246 -16.89 -12.87 0.57
C THR A 246 -17.46 -13.47 -0.70
N GLU A 247 -17.07 -14.72 -0.99
CA GLU A 247 -17.58 -15.48 -2.11
C GLU A 247 -17.80 -16.94 -1.73
N GLY A 248 -19.03 -17.45 -1.95
CA GLY A 248 -19.40 -18.82 -1.55
C GLY A 248 -19.23 -19.12 -0.06
N GLY A 249 -19.35 -18.09 0.82
CA GLY A 249 -19.14 -18.22 2.26
C GLY A 249 -17.67 -18.17 2.68
N LYS A 250 -16.73 -18.09 1.72
CA LYS A 250 -15.28 -17.93 1.96
C LYS A 250 -14.88 -16.45 1.90
N GLY A 251 -13.90 -16.05 2.71
CA GLY A 251 -13.28 -14.73 2.62
C GLY A 251 -12.44 -14.59 1.35
N ILE A 252 -12.55 -13.47 0.66
CA ILE A 252 -11.72 -13.20 -0.54
C ILE A 252 -10.30 -12.83 -0.11
N MET A 253 -9.30 -13.43 -0.77
CA MET A 253 -7.89 -13.11 -0.61
C MET A 253 -7.51 -11.99 -1.58
N ASN A 254 -7.29 -10.79 -1.06
CA ASN A 254 -6.87 -9.63 -1.83
C ASN A 254 -5.34 -9.58 -1.85
N VAL A 255 -4.75 -9.90 -2.98
CA VAL A 255 -3.29 -10.00 -3.15
C VAL A 255 -2.79 -8.79 -3.92
N LEU A 256 -2.01 -7.93 -3.26
CA LEU A 256 -1.33 -6.79 -3.88
C LEU A 256 0.00 -7.27 -4.46
N ALA A 257 0.20 -7.15 -5.76
CA ALA A 257 1.49 -7.29 -6.39
C ALA A 257 2.39 -6.11 -5.97
N ALA A 258 3.36 -6.36 -5.10
CA ALA A 258 4.18 -5.33 -4.48
C ALA A 258 5.66 -5.41 -4.89
N ASP A 259 6.02 -6.28 -5.82
CA ASP A 259 7.39 -6.49 -6.32
C ASP A 259 8.02 -5.21 -6.88
N LYS A 260 7.29 -4.45 -7.71
CA LYS A 260 7.72 -3.15 -8.24
C LYS A 260 7.56 -2.03 -7.22
N LEU A 261 6.49 -2.07 -6.43
CA LEU A 261 6.17 -1.03 -5.45
C LEU A 261 7.23 -0.98 -4.34
N MET A 262 7.78 -2.12 -3.91
CA MET A 262 8.85 -2.17 -2.91
C MET A 262 10.16 -1.50 -3.36
N LEU A 263 10.39 -1.39 -4.68
CA LEU A 263 11.53 -0.66 -5.24
C LEU A 263 11.35 0.86 -5.18
N GLN A 264 10.17 1.33 -4.76
CA GLN A 264 9.79 2.73 -4.62
C GLN A 264 9.37 3.03 -3.17
N PRO A 265 10.32 3.14 -2.21
CA PRO A 265 10.03 3.12 -0.78
C PRO A 265 9.07 4.23 -0.33
N LYS A 266 9.16 5.44 -0.91
CA LYS A 266 8.25 6.53 -0.57
C LYS A 266 6.84 6.27 -1.06
N LEU A 267 6.67 5.75 -2.27
CA LEU A 267 5.36 5.40 -2.81
C LEU A 267 4.74 4.25 -2.00
N TYR A 268 5.53 3.22 -1.65
CA TYR A 268 5.08 2.12 -0.80
C TYR A 268 4.58 2.62 0.56
N SER A 269 5.38 3.45 1.24
CA SER A 269 4.96 4.05 2.52
C SER A 269 3.72 4.93 2.38
N THR A 270 3.60 5.68 1.26
CA THR A 270 2.43 6.51 0.94
C THR A 270 1.18 5.65 0.81
N PHE A 271 1.26 4.62 0.00
CA PHE A 271 0.17 3.68 -0.24
C PHE A 271 -0.32 3.03 1.06
N LEU A 272 0.60 2.49 1.86
CA LEU A 272 0.24 1.81 3.11
C LEU A 272 -0.35 2.77 4.15
N LEU A 273 0.23 3.96 4.27
CA LEU A 273 -0.29 4.98 5.19
C LEU A 273 -1.71 5.42 4.78
N TRP A 274 -1.92 5.63 3.48
CA TRP A 274 -3.26 5.92 2.96
C TRP A 274 -4.22 4.79 3.28
N LEU A 275 -3.88 3.55 2.92
CA LEU A 275 -4.76 2.39 3.08
C LEU A 275 -5.17 2.18 4.54
N LEU A 276 -4.21 2.22 5.46
CA LEU A 276 -4.47 2.08 6.90
C LEU A 276 -5.28 3.25 7.45
N SER A 277 -5.02 4.48 6.98
CA SER A 277 -5.75 5.67 7.42
C SER A 277 -7.17 5.68 6.90
N GLU A 278 -7.38 5.28 5.65
CA GLU A 278 -8.70 5.17 5.02
C GLU A 278 -9.55 4.12 5.73
N LEU A 279 -8.99 2.96 6.04
CA LEU A 279 -9.67 1.93 6.83
C LEU A 279 -10.06 2.46 8.21
N TYR A 280 -9.15 3.16 8.88
CA TYR A 280 -9.43 3.71 10.20
C TYR A 280 -10.54 4.77 10.17
N SER A 281 -10.58 5.64 9.15
CA SER A 281 -11.58 6.71 9.04
C SER A 281 -12.94 6.21 8.56
N SER A 282 -12.96 5.28 7.62
CA SER A 282 -14.21 4.83 6.97
C SER A 282 -14.93 3.71 7.73
N LEU A 283 -14.21 2.91 8.53
CA LEU A 283 -14.84 1.81 9.27
C LEU A 283 -15.47 2.29 10.58
N PRO A 284 -16.71 1.84 10.90
CA PRO A 284 -17.31 2.08 12.21
C PRO A 284 -16.63 1.24 13.28
N GLU A 285 -16.69 1.69 14.53
CA GLU A 285 -16.31 0.87 15.68
C GLU A 285 -17.30 -0.26 15.89
N VAL A 286 -16.79 -1.47 16.08
CA VAL A 286 -17.59 -2.69 16.16
C VAL A 286 -17.37 -3.51 17.43
N GLY A 287 -16.40 -3.11 18.25
CA GLY A 287 -16.04 -3.85 19.47
C GLY A 287 -15.45 -5.23 19.18
N ASP A 288 -15.64 -6.16 20.10
CA ASP A 288 -15.11 -7.52 20.00
C ASP A 288 -16.08 -8.42 19.22
N LEU A 289 -15.78 -8.63 17.94
CA LEU A 289 -16.52 -9.54 17.06
C LEU A 289 -16.05 -11.00 17.25
N PRO A 290 -16.89 -12.00 16.94
CA PRO A 290 -16.49 -13.42 16.93
C PRO A 290 -15.34 -13.72 15.97
N LEU A 291 -15.27 -12.99 14.84
CA LEU A 291 -14.23 -13.05 13.82
C LEU A 291 -13.93 -11.65 13.31
N PRO A 292 -12.69 -11.37 12.86
CA PRO A 292 -12.35 -10.10 12.23
C PRO A 292 -13.19 -9.83 10.96
N LYS A 293 -13.39 -8.56 10.64
CA LYS A 293 -13.96 -8.14 9.35
C LYS A 293 -12.95 -8.23 8.20
N LEU A 294 -11.67 -8.05 8.52
CA LEU A 294 -10.58 -8.04 7.56
C LEU A 294 -9.26 -8.32 8.29
N VAL A 295 -8.37 -9.06 7.66
CA VAL A 295 -7.02 -9.32 8.18
C VAL A 295 -5.98 -8.87 7.16
N PHE A 296 -4.99 -8.11 7.63
CA PHE A 296 -3.83 -7.69 6.84
C PHE A 296 -2.61 -8.53 7.14
N PHE A 297 -1.92 -8.97 6.09
CA PHE A 297 -0.61 -9.58 6.15
C PHE A 297 0.40 -8.69 5.44
N PHE A 298 1.36 -8.15 6.17
CA PHE A 298 2.45 -7.35 5.63
C PHE A 298 3.74 -8.17 5.62
N ASP A 299 4.06 -8.72 4.44
CA ASP A 299 5.35 -9.39 4.25
C ASP A 299 6.50 -8.37 4.20
N GLU A 300 7.69 -8.79 4.60
CA GLU A 300 8.89 -7.94 4.74
C GLU A 300 8.59 -6.63 5.52
N ALA A 301 7.87 -6.76 6.65
CA ALA A 301 7.34 -5.63 7.41
C ALA A 301 8.40 -4.61 7.87
N HIS A 302 9.69 -5.00 7.90
CA HIS A 302 10.79 -4.09 8.20
C HIS A 302 10.83 -2.87 7.25
N MET A 303 10.35 -3.01 6.01
CA MET A 303 10.32 -1.92 5.03
C MET A 303 9.39 -0.77 5.44
N LEU A 304 8.38 -1.03 6.28
CA LEU A 304 7.50 0.00 6.83
C LEU A 304 8.20 0.92 7.83
N PHE A 305 9.25 0.40 8.47
CA PHE A 305 9.89 1.03 9.61
C PHE A 305 11.29 1.55 9.30
N THR A 306 11.93 1.02 8.25
CA THR A 306 13.26 1.46 7.80
C THR A 306 13.16 2.82 7.14
N ASP A 307 14.07 3.75 7.47
CA ASP A 307 14.16 5.11 6.93
C ASP A 307 12.88 5.96 7.07
N THR A 308 11.99 5.55 7.97
CA THR A 308 10.70 6.21 8.22
C THR A 308 10.87 7.29 9.29
N SER A 309 10.31 8.50 9.05
CA SER A 309 10.36 9.58 10.01
C SER A 309 9.61 9.21 11.31
N LYS A 310 10.06 9.74 12.45
CA LYS A 310 9.41 9.51 13.75
C LYS A 310 7.91 9.86 13.70
N ALA A 311 7.56 10.98 13.09
CA ALA A 311 6.16 11.42 12.98
C ALA A 311 5.27 10.44 12.17
N LEU A 312 5.86 9.77 11.17
CA LEU A 312 5.16 8.76 10.39
C LEU A 312 5.06 7.45 11.16
N LEU A 313 6.11 7.04 11.88
CA LEU A 313 6.08 5.88 12.79
C LEU A 313 5.01 6.04 13.87
N ASP A 314 4.94 7.19 14.52
CA ASP A 314 3.93 7.51 15.55
C ASP A 314 2.50 7.38 14.97
N LYS A 315 2.30 7.76 13.69
CA LYS A 315 1.00 7.62 13.03
C LYS A 315 0.67 6.17 12.72
N ILE A 316 1.62 5.41 12.22
CA ILE A 316 1.45 3.96 11.97
C ILE A 316 1.13 3.24 13.28
N GLU A 317 1.86 3.52 14.35
CA GLU A 317 1.60 2.97 15.69
C GLU A 317 0.19 3.32 16.18
N GLN A 318 -0.21 4.58 16.04
CA GLN A 318 -1.56 5.03 16.41
C GLN A 318 -2.63 4.24 15.66
N VAL A 319 -2.49 4.10 14.34
CA VAL A 319 -3.47 3.37 13.53
C VAL A 319 -3.52 1.91 13.92
N ILE A 320 -2.37 1.22 14.06
CA ILE A 320 -2.32 -0.19 14.46
C ILE A 320 -3.04 -0.40 15.79
N ARG A 321 -2.81 0.47 16.78
CA ARG A 321 -3.45 0.38 18.09
C ARG A 321 -4.97 0.55 18.03
N LEU A 322 -5.46 1.42 17.17
CA LEU A 322 -6.87 1.80 17.13
C LEU A 322 -7.71 0.97 16.15
N ILE A 323 -7.10 0.43 15.08
CA ILE A 323 -7.83 -0.27 14.02
C ILE A 323 -8.46 -1.57 14.50
N ARG A 324 -7.97 -2.12 15.60
CA ARG A 324 -8.57 -3.27 16.27
C ARG A 324 -10.04 -3.03 16.62
N SER A 325 -10.39 -1.84 17.15
CA SER A 325 -11.79 -1.49 17.48
C SER A 325 -12.71 -1.47 16.26
N LYS A 326 -12.14 -1.41 15.06
CA LYS A 326 -12.84 -1.48 13.77
C LYS A 326 -13.01 -2.93 13.27
N GLY A 327 -12.52 -3.92 14.04
CA GLY A 327 -12.57 -5.34 13.67
C GLY A 327 -11.50 -5.77 12.68
N VAL A 328 -10.39 -5.05 12.56
CA VAL A 328 -9.29 -5.36 11.64
C VAL A 328 -8.10 -5.93 12.38
N GLY A 329 -7.59 -7.08 11.92
CA GLY A 329 -6.35 -7.69 12.38
C GLY A 329 -5.18 -7.34 11.48
N ILE A 330 -3.98 -7.16 12.06
CA ILE A 330 -2.74 -6.93 11.31
C ILE A 330 -1.70 -7.96 11.74
N TYR A 331 -1.11 -8.64 10.78
CA TYR A 331 -0.03 -9.62 10.99
C TYR A 331 1.19 -9.17 10.21
N PHE A 332 2.29 -8.96 10.93
CA PHE A 332 3.58 -8.62 10.32
C PHE A 332 4.41 -9.87 10.10
N ILE A 333 5.02 -9.95 8.93
CA ILE A 333 5.96 -11.01 8.57
C ILE A 333 7.33 -10.36 8.39
N THR A 334 8.34 -10.85 9.13
CA THR A 334 9.69 -10.26 9.10
C THR A 334 10.76 -11.31 9.34
N GLN A 335 12.02 -10.96 9.06
CA GLN A 335 13.15 -11.84 9.28
C GLN A 335 13.57 -11.89 10.76
N SER A 336 13.36 -10.79 11.49
CA SER A 336 13.68 -10.70 12.92
C SER A 336 12.63 -9.89 13.67
N PRO A 337 12.25 -10.28 14.90
CA PRO A 337 11.38 -9.45 15.75
C PRO A 337 11.96 -8.06 16.03
N THR A 338 13.29 -7.91 16.01
CA THR A 338 13.98 -6.63 16.23
C THR A 338 13.82 -5.62 15.10
N ASP A 339 13.26 -6.05 13.95
CA ASP A 339 12.95 -5.18 12.82
C ASP A 339 11.70 -4.33 13.07
N ILE A 340 10.87 -4.74 14.05
CA ILE A 340 9.64 -4.07 14.42
C ILE A 340 9.91 -3.15 15.63
N PRO A 341 9.49 -1.89 15.61
CA PRO A 341 9.58 -0.99 16.76
C PRO A 341 8.93 -1.60 18.00
N GLU A 342 9.57 -1.44 19.15
CA GLU A 342 9.15 -2.07 20.42
C GLU A 342 7.69 -1.74 20.81
N ASN A 343 7.28 -0.49 20.59
CA ASN A 343 5.90 -0.06 20.85
C ASN A 343 4.86 -0.80 20.02
N ILE A 344 5.21 -1.16 18.77
CA ILE A 344 4.36 -1.96 17.89
C ILE A 344 4.45 -3.43 18.24
N LEU A 345 5.68 -3.94 18.47
CA LEU A 345 5.92 -5.33 18.84
C LEU A 345 5.11 -5.76 20.09
N GLY A 346 4.96 -4.86 21.06
CA GLY A 346 4.14 -5.06 22.25
C GLY A 346 2.64 -5.23 22.00
N GLN A 347 2.15 -4.88 20.81
CA GLN A 347 0.74 -5.00 20.42
C GLN A 347 0.45 -6.29 19.62
N LEU A 348 1.49 -7.02 19.20
CA LEU A 348 1.39 -8.22 18.38
C LEU A 348 1.23 -9.45 19.29
N GLY A 349 -0.02 -9.76 19.65
CA GLY A 349 -0.32 -10.79 20.66
C GLY A 349 -0.21 -12.22 20.14
N ASN A 350 -0.54 -12.48 18.88
CA ASN A 350 -0.45 -13.80 18.27
C ASN A 350 0.92 -13.97 17.61
N ARG A 351 1.72 -14.92 18.08
CA ARG A 351 3.14 -15.03 17.68
C ARG A 351 3.49 -16.39 17.14
N VAL A 352 4.18 -16.38 15.99
CA VAL A 352 4.80 -17.55 15.36
C VAL A 352 6.26 -17.19 15.08
N GLN A 353 7.19 -17.88 15.75
CA GLN A 353 8.61 -17.67 15.61
C GLN A 353 9.25 -18.91 14.97
N HIS A 354 9.67 -18.80 13.72
CA HIS A 354 10.51 -19.79 13.05
C HIS A 354 11.96 -19.66 13.46
N ALA A 355 12.80 -20.57 12.99
CA ALA A 355 14.22 -20.58 13.30
C ALA A 355 14.90 -19.24 12.99
N LEU A 356 15.76 -18.81 13.90
CA LEU A 356 16.74 -17.77 13.68
C LEU A 356 18.14 -18.40 13.65
N ARG A 357 19.03 -17.83 12.84
CA ARG A 357 20.42 -18.23 12.77
C ARG A 357 21.27 -17.15 13.46
N ALA A 358 22.06 -17.53 14.45
CA ALA A 358 22.84 -16.60 15.27
C ALA A 358 24.33 -16.69 14.94
N TYR A 359 24.74 -16.05 13.85
CA TYR A 359 26.15 -16.01 13.42
C TYR A 359 26.92 -14.83 14.02
N THR A 360 26.24 -13.77 14.42
CA THR A 360 26.84 -12.53 14.95
C THR A 360 26.27 -12.18 16.32
N PRO A 361 26.95 -11.31 17.11
CA PRO A 361 26.39 -10.81 18.37
C PRO A 361 25.03 -10.11 18.20
N LYS A 362 24.79 -9.46 17.03
CA LYS A 362 23.51 -8.87 16.70
C LYS A 362 22.41 -9.95 16.56
N ASP A 363 22.73 -11.05 15.90
CA ASP A 363 21.80 -12.18 15.74
C ASP A 363 21.49 -12.85 17.07
N GLN A 364 22.50 -13.04 17.95
CA GLN A 364 22.30 -13.56 19.31
C GLN A 364 21.36 -12.68 20.13
N LYS A 365 21.52 -11.34 20.02
CA LYS A 365 20.60 -10.39 20.65
C LYS A 365 19.18 -10.54 20.09
N ALA A 366 19.02 -10.73 18.79
CA ALA A 366 17.72 -10.94 18.13
C ALA A 366 17.05 -12.23 18.65
N VAL A 367 17.80 -13.34 18.78
CA VAL A 367 17.30 -14.60 19.36
C VAL A 367 16.85 -14.39 20.80
N LYS A 368 17.65 -13.71 21.63
CA LYS A 368 17.29 -13.42 23.01
C LYS A 368 16.04 -12.54 23.09
N THR A 369 15.98 -11.46 22.31
CA THR A 369 14.78 -10.59 22.24
C THR A 369 13.55 -11.40 21.83
N ALA A 370 13.66 -12.29 20.82
CA ALA A 370 12.56 -13.16 20.42
C ALA A 370 12.10 -14.06 21.57
N ALA A 371 13.06 -14.71 22.26
CA ALA A 371 12.77 -15.60 23.38
C ALA A 371 12.09 -14.88 24.56
N ASP A 372 12.58 -13.68 24.91
CA ASP A 372 12.07 -12.86 26.03
C ASP A 372 10.64 -12.35 25.77
N THR A 373 10.16 -12.39 24.53
CA THR A 373 8.79 -11.98 24.19
C THR A 373 7.74 -13.07 24.39
N PHE A 374 8.14 -14.29 24.71
CA PHE A 374 7.24 -15.42 24.96
C PHE A 374 7.03 -15.67 26.45
N ARG A 375 5.87 -16.17 26.79
CA ARG A 375 5.65 -16.78 28.09
C ARG A 375 6.38 -18.14 28.14
N ALA A 376 7.44 -18.23 28.95
CA ALA A 376 8.33 -19.39 28.98
C ALA A 376 7.60 -20.72 29.26
N ASN A 377 8.03 -21.76 28.56
CA ASN A 377 7.65 -23.14 28.84
C ASN A 377 8.74 -23.81 29.67
N PRO A 378 8.39 -24.49 30.79
CA PRO A 378 9.38 -25.14 31.62
C PRO A 378 10.08 -26.35 30.98
N ASP A 379 9.49 -26.92 29.91
CA ASP A 379 9.99 -28.15 29.27
C ASP A 379 11.21 -27.91 28.38
N PHE A 380 11.46 -26.65 27.97
CA PHE A 380 12.60 -26.30 27.12
C PHE A 380 13.04 -24.84 27.29
N LYS A 381 14.29 -24.56 26.91
CA LYS A 381 14.77 -23.18 26.82
C LYS A 381 14.40 -22.58 25.49
N THR A 382 13.68 -21.45 25.50
CA THR A 382 13.10 -20.81 24.32
C THR A 382 14.16 -20.35 23.32
N ASP A 383 15.27 -19.77 23.78
CA ASP A 383 16.37 -19.30 22.94
C ASP A 383 17.12 -20.45 22.26
N GLU A 384 17.40 -21.55 22.99
CA GLU A 384 18.00 -22.75 22.40
C GLU A 384 17.05 -23.41 21.39
N ALA A 385 15.75 -23.45 21.69
CA ALA A 385 14.75 -23.99 20.79
C ALA A 385 14.67 -23.23 19.48
N ILE A 386 14.64 -21.87 19.50
CA ILE A 386 14.61 -21.01 18.29
C ILE A 386 15.74 -21.35 17.32
N MET A 387 16.94 -21.59 17.83
CA MET A 387 18.11 -21.90 16.99
C MET A 387 18.08 -23.30 16.37
N ASN A 388 17.31 -24.23 16.99
CA ASN A 388 17.25 -25.65 16.63
C ASN A 388 15.93 -26.06 15.96
N LEU A 389 15.07 -25.11 15.56
CA LEU A 389 13.87 -25.42 14.79
C LEU A 389 14.21 -25.87 13.39
N GLU A 390 13.46 -26.86 12.90
CA GLU A 390 13.51 -27.34 11.52
C GLU A 390 12.65 -26.48 10.59
N THR A 391 12.80 -26.65 9.27
CA THR A 391 11.92 -25.99 8.31
C THR A 391 10.46 -26.42 8.50
N GLY A 392 9.57 -25.43 8.67
CA GLY A 392 8.15 -25.67 8.96
C GLY A 392 7.85 -26.01 10.42
N GLU A 393 8.85 -25.95 11.32
CA GLU A 393 8.63 -25.85 12.77
C GLU A 393 8.64 -24.39 13.20
N ALA A 394 7.94 -24.11 14.28
CA ALA A 394 7.92 -22.80 14.91
C ALA A 394 7.66 -22.90 16.42
N LEU A 395 8.08 -21.87 17.14
CA LEU A 395 7.55 -21.59 18.47
C LEU A 395 6.27 -20.77 18.31
N VAL A 396 5.20 -21.24 18.92
CA VAL A 396 3.86 -20.67 18.74
C VAL A 396 3.29 -20.28 20.11
N SER A 397 2.76 -19.08 20.20
CA SER A 397 1.98 -18.59 21.34
C SER A 397 0.84 -17.73 20.80
N PHE A 398 -0.37 -18.16 21.04
CA PHE A 398 -1.58 -17.40 20.71
C PHE A 398 -2.22 -16.85 21.97
N LEU A 399 -3.17 -15.93 21.81
CA LEU A 399 -3.89 -15.38 22.94
C LEU A 399 -5.02 -16.31 23.37
N ASP A 400 -5.16 -16.50 24.68
CA ASP A 400 -6.30 -17.17 25.28
C ASP A 400 -7.58 -16.31 25.22
N GLU A 401 -8.70 -16.84 25.67
CA GLU A 401 -10.01 -16.14 25.66
C GLU A 401 -10.01 -14.83 26.46
N LYS A 402 -9.07 -14.68 27.41
CA LYS A 402 -8.91 -13.46 28.23
C LYS A 402 -7.95 -12.47 27.59
N GLY A 403 -7.31 -12.83 26.47
CA GLY A 403 -6.32 -12.02 25.77
C GLY A 403 -4.93 -12.08 26.39
N ALA A 404 -4.65 -13.08 27.21
CA ALA A 404 -3.31 -13.34 27.73
C ALA A 404 -2.54 -14.30 26.81
N PRO A 405 -1.20 -14.12 26.64
CA PRO A 405 -0.39 -15.05 25.86
C PRO A 405 -0.36 -16.43 26.53
N THR A 406 -0.60 -17.48 25.75
CA THR A 406 -0.40 -18.86 26.20
C THR A 406 1.09 -19.16 26.39
N MET A 407 1.42 -20.22 27.14
CA MET A 407 2.79 -20.73 27.17
C MET A 407 3.24 -21.04 25.74
N VAL A 408 4.53 -20.79 25.47
CA VAL A 408 5.10 -21.06 24.15
C VAL A 408 5.19 -22.58 23.93
N GLU A 409 4.75 -23.01 22.75
CA GLU A 409 4.81 -24.42 22.35
C GLU A 409 5.71 -24.57 21.11
N ARG A 410 6.53 -25.63 21.09
CA ARG A 410 7.22 -26.06 19.87
C ARG A 410 6.26 -26.85 19.01
N ALA A 411 5.98 -26.37 17.80
CA ALA A 411 4.93 -26.89 16.96
C ALA A 411 5.35 -27.01 15.49
N LYS A 412 4.68 -27.89 14.78
CA LYS A 412 4.75 -28.00 13.32
C LYS A 412 3.61 -27.22 12.71
N ILE A 413 3.94 -26.33 11.79
CA ILE A 413 2.94 -25.57 11.03
C ILE A 413 2.23 -26.52 10.06
N LEU A 414 0.92 -26.36 9.91
CA LEU A 414 0.14 -27.08 8.91
C LEU A 414 0.69 -26.83 7.50
N PHE A 415 0.30 -27.66 6.57
CA PHE A 415 0.58 -27.44 5.15
C PHE A 415 -0.59 -26.71 4.49
N PRO A 416 -0.33 -25.85 3.47
CA PRO A 416 -1.41 -25.18 2.74
C PRO A 416 -2.16 -26.17 1.84
N LEU A 417 -3.46 -25.95 1.70
CA LEU A 417 -4.33 -26.73 0.81
C LEU A 417 -4.31 -26.17 -0.61
N SER A 418 -3.87 -24.94 -0.80
CA SER A 418 -3.67 -24.33 -2.10
C SER A 418 -2.25 -24.56 -2.62
N GLN A 419 -2.00 -24.13 -3.85
CA GLN A 419 -0.69 -24.24 -4.48
C GLN A 419 0.34 -23.37 -3.77
N ILE A 420 1.52 -23.93 -3.49
CA ILE A 420 2.68 -23.18 -3.01
C ILE A 420 3.42 -22.58 -4.20
N GLY A 421 3.80 -21.29 -4.09
CA GLY A 421 4.57 -20.59 -5.12
C GLY A 421 3.70 -19.84 -6.14
N ALA A 422 4.36 -19.23 -7.11
CA ALA A 422 3.72 -18.34 -8.08
C ALA A 422 2.82 -19.07 -9.08
N ILE A 423 1.79 -18.37 -9.56
CA ILE A 423 0.99 -18.77 -10.73
C ILE A 423 1.58 -18.20 -12.01
N THR A 424 1.15 -18.72 -13.15
CA THR A 424 1.51 -18.19 -14.46
C THR A 424 0.79 -16.86 -14.73
N GLU A 425 1.36 -16.03 -15.61
CA GLU A 425 0.74 -14.79 -16.04
C GLU A 425 -0.65 -14.99 -16.67
N GLY A 426 -0.82 -16.06 -17.46
CA GLY A 426 -2.12 -16.43 -18.04
C GLY A 426 -3.18 -16.70 -16.97
N GLN A 427 -2.85 -17.51 -15.95
CA GLN A 427 -3.75 -17.78 -14.84
C GLN A 427 -4.12 -16.50 -14.07
N ARG A 428 -3.16 -15.60 -13.86
CA ARG A 428 -3.40 -14.29 -13.21
C ARG A 428 -4.38 -13.44 -14.02
N LEU A 429 -4.17 -13.32 -15.33
CA LEU A 429 -5.05 -12.58 -16.23
C LEU A 429 -6.47 -13.14 -16.28
N ASP A 430 -6.62 -14.46 -16.26
CA ASP A 430 -7.93 -15.09 -16.24
C ASP A 430 -8.69 -14.78 -14.94
N ILE A 431 -8.02 -14.82 -13.79
CA ILE A 431 -8.61 -14.45 -12.50
C ILE A 431 -9.02 -12.96 -12.48
N ILE A 432 -8.16 -12.06 -13.00
CA ILE A 432 -8.47 -10.63 -13.09
C ILE A 432 -9.73 -10.40 -13.92
N LYS A 433 -9.82 -11.03 -15.12
CA LYS A 433 -10.99 -10.91 -16.01
C LYS A 433 -12.28 -11.48 -15.43
N GLN A 434 -12.19 -12.51 -14.60
CA GLN A 434 -13.34 -13.13 -13.94
C GLN A 434 -13.76 -12.41 -12.65
N SER A 435 -12.97 -11.48 -12.17
CA SER A 435 -13.24 -10.73 -10.94
C SER A 435 -14.51 -9.89 -11.07
N ARG A 436 -15.33 -9.85 -10.01
CA ARG A 436 -16.55 -9.01 -9.95
C ARG A 436 -16.27 -7.50 -10.02
N ILE A 437 -15.03 -7.09 -9.77
CA ILE A 437 -14.61 -5.69 -9.85
C ILE A 437 -13.91 -5.37 -11.17
N TYR A 438 -13.86 -6.32 -12.12
CA TYR A 438 -13.31 -6.06 -13.45
C TYR A 438 -14.05 -4.91 -14.15
N GLY A 439 -13.31 -3.95 -14.70
CA GLY A 439 -13.87 -2.74 -15.29
C GLY A 439 -14.18 -1.61 -14.29
N LYS A 440 -14.20 -1.87 -12.97
CA LYS A 440 -14.49 -0.83 -11.96
C LYS A 440 -13.35 0.16 -11.80
N TYR A 441 -12.11 -0.34 -11.81
CA TYR A 441 -10.89 0.43 -11.53
C TYR A 441 -9.91 0.50 -12.70
N ASP A 442 -10.09 -0.32 -13.74
CA ASP A 442 -9.08 -0.57 -14.77
C ASP A 442 -8.84 0.67 -15.66
N GLU A 443 -9.88 1.46 -15.93
CA GLU A 443 -9.76 2.68 -16.71
C GLU A 443 -9.64 3.90 -15.80
N ALA A 444 -8.58 4.70 -16.02
CA ALA A 444 -8.47 6.00 -15.37
C ALA A 444 -9.58 6.94 -15.89
N LYS A 445 -10.24 7.62 -14.95
CA LYS A 445 -11.26 8.63 -15.26
C LYS A 445 -10.66 10.00 -14.98
N ASP A 446 -11.04 10.96 -15.82
CA ASP A 446 -10.73 12.37 -15.64
C ASP A 446 -12.04 13.15 -15.53
N ARG A 447 -12.08 14.11 -14.63
CA ARG A 447 -13.21 15.03 -14.44
C ARG A 447 -12.67 16.43 -14.24
N GLU A 448 -13.55 17.40 -14.30
CA GLU A 448 -13.17 18.77 -13.97
C GLU A 448 -12.65 18.85 -12.53
N SER A 449 -11.40 19.19 -12.37
CA SER A 449 -10.66 19.29 -11.10
C SER A 449 -10.00 20.66 -10.95
N ALA A 450 -9.20 20.88 -9.93
CA ALA A 450 -8.44 22.12 -9.76
C ALA A 450 -7.58 22.44 -10.98
N PHE A 451 -7.03 21.44 -11.65
CA PHE A 451 -6.18 21.62 -12.81
C PHE A 451 -6.94 22.28 -13.98
N GLU A 452 -8.09 21.74 -14.37
CA GLU A 452 -8.87 22.25 -15.50
C GLU A 452 -9.39 23.67 -15.20
N VAL A 453 -9.90 23.91 -13.99
CA VAL A 453 -10.41 25.22 -13.58
C VAL A 453 -9.31 26.28 -13.59
N LEU A 454 -8.15 25.99 -12.98
CA LEU A 454 -7.03 26.93 -12.89
C LEU A 454 -6.37 27.18 -14.25
N MET A 455 -6.32 26.17 -15.12
CA MET A 455 -5.84 26.33 -16.49
C MET A 455 -6.77 27.25 -17.31
N ALA A 456 -8.08 27.04 -17.22
CA ALA A 456 -9.06 27.90 -17.89
C ALA A 456 -9.00 29.35 -17.37
N GLU A 457 -8.80 29.56 -16.07
CA GLU A 457 -8.61 30.88 -15.49
C GLU A 457 -7.33 31.55 -16.03
N ALA A 458 -6.22 30.83 -16.09
CA ALA A 458 -4.96 31.34 -16.63
C ALA A 458 -5.06 31.68 -18.13
N GLU A 459 -5.75 30.87 -18.93
CA GLU A 459 -6.01 31.14 -20.35
C GLU A 459 -6.86 32.40 -20.52
N ARG A 460 -7.90 32.58 -19.72
CA ARG A 460 -8.74 33.78 -19.75
C ARG A 460 -7.95 35.05 -19.42
N GLN A 461 -7.13 35.02 -18.37
CA GLN A 461 -6.27 36.16 -17.99
C GLN A 461 -5.26 36.50 -19.11
N LEU A 462 -4.72 35.51 -19.80
CA LEU A 462 -3.85 35.73 -20.96
C LEU A 462 -4.60 36.36 -22.15
N ALA A 463 -5.83 35.91 -22.42
CA ALA A 463 -6.66 36.48 -23.46
C ALA A 463 -7.05 37.94 -23.16
N GLU A 464 -7.48 38.24 -21.94
CA GLU A 464 -7.81 39.59 -21.48
C GLU A 464 -6.60 40.53 -21.58
N SER A 465 -5.40 40.04 -21.18
CA SER A 465 -4.16 40.83 -21.28
C SER A 465 -3.70 41.08 -22.75
N ALA A 466 -4.15 40.26 -23.68
CA ALA A 466 -3.86 40.42 -25.14
C ALA A 466 -4.85 41.37 -25.83
N GLU A 467 -6.04 41.57 -25.27
CA GLU A 467 -7.08 42.44 -25.80
C GLU A 467 -7.04 43.88 -25.27
N GLU A 468 -6.19 44.22 -24.26
CA GLU A 468 -6.04 45.62 -23.87
C GLU A 468 -5.40 46.42 -25.03
N PRO A 469 -6.14 47.34 -25.67
CA PRO A 469 -5.61 48.14 -26.72
C PRO A 469 -4.56 49.12 -26.15
N THR A 470 -3.34 49.05 -26.64
CA THR A 470 -2.36 50.13 -26.47
C THR A 470 -2.94 51.40 -27.02
N ALA A 471 -3.42 52.26 -26.11
CA ALA A 471 -3.88 53.60 -26.50
C ALA A 471 -2.76 54.31 -27.27
N PRO A 472 -3.06 54.98 -28.39
CA PRO A 472 -2.07 55.66 -29.21
C PRO A 472 -1.55 56.86 -28.42
N THR A 473 -0.34 56.78 -27.91
CA THR A 473 0.38 57.95 -27.39
C THR A 473 0.72 58.90 -28.51
N SER A 474 0.07 60.07 -28.50
CA SER A 474 0.42 61.20 -29.37
C SER A 474 1.89 61.58 -29.22
N PRO A 475 2.56 62.03 -30.30
CA PRO A 475 3.99 62.32 -30.28
C PRO A 475 4.27 63.64 -29.55
N THR A 476 4.89 63.54 -28.39
CA THR A 476 5.50 64.70 -27.70
C THR A 476 7.02 64.68 -27.95
N ILE A 477 7.56 65.79 -28.35
CA ILE A 477 8.93 66.07 -28.76
C ILE A 477 9.94 65.74 -27.65
N PRO A 478 11.16 65.23 -27.95
CA PRO A 478 12.06 64.65 -26.96
C PRO A 478 12.88 65.72 -26.26
N THR A 479 12.77 65.76 -24.92
CA THR A 479 13.79 66.34 -24.07
C THR A 479 14.75 65.22 -23.67
N LYS A 480 16.06 65.50 -23.81
CA LYS A 480 17.14 64.61 -23.47
C LYS A 480 17.10 64.23 -21.98
N GLU A 481 16.84 62.97 -21.68
CA GLU A 481 17.20 62.37 -20.38
C GLU A 481 17.87 61.01 -20.55
N GLU A 482 18.85 60.75 -19.72
CA GLU A 482 19.80 59.63 -19.75
C GLU A 482 19.12 58.24 -19.78
N LYS A 483 19.51 57.38 -20.74
CA LYS A 483 19.12 55.99 -20.85
C LYS A 483 19.69 55.18 -19.68
N LYS A 484 18.88 54.92 -18.65
CA LYS A 484 19.14 53.78 -17.75
C LYS A 484 18.93 52.49 -18.51
N LYS A 485 19.99 51.72 -18.66
CA LYS A 485 19.97 50.36 -19.25
C LYS A 485 19.02 49.46 -18.41
N PRO A 486 18.09 48.70 -19.02
CA PRO A 486 17.23 47.78 -18.27
C PRO A 486 18.09 46.72 -17.58
N GLY A 487 17.89 46.56 -16.28
CA GLY A 487 18.67 45.63 -15.45
C GLY A 487 18.53 44.17 -15.93
N ILE A 488 19.58 43.40 -15.70
CA ILE A 488 19.73 41.97 -16.06
C ILE A 488 18.49 41.15 -15.62
N MET A 489 17.87 41.53 -14.51
CA MET A 489 16.67 40.93 -13.95
C MET A 489 15.45 40.94 -14.91
N SER A 490 15.24 42.03 -15.67
CA SER A 490 14.10 42.15 -16.60
C SER A 490 14.32 41.31 -17.88
N LYS A 491 15.57 41.11 -18.31
CA LYS A 491 15.92 40.27 -19.46
C LYS A 491 15.83 38.79 -19.13
N VAL A 492 16.25 38.39 -17.93
CA VAL A 492 16.11 37.03 -17.41
C VAL A 492 14.64 36.67 -17.19
N LEU A 493 13.85 37.58 -16.62
CA LEU A 493 12.41 37.38 -16.43
C LEU A 493 11.68 37.23 -17.80
N LYS A 494 12.06 38.02 -18.82
CA LYS A 494 11.50 37.90 -20.16
C LYS A 494 11.89 36.59 -20.85
N ALA A 495 13.13 36.12 -20.68
CA ALA A 495 13.58 34.86 -21.24
C ALA A 495 12.92 33.65 -20.56
N VAL A 496 12.72 33.70 -19.24
CA VAL A 496 12.00 32.68 -18.48
C VAL A 496 10.52 32.67 -18.85
N MET A 497 9.87 33.84 -18.99
CA MET A 497 8.49 33.96 -19.45
C MET A 497 8.30 33.41 -20.88
N THR A 498 9.24 33.68 -21.79
CA THR A 498 9.17 33.14 -23.18
C THR A 498 9.39 31.62 -23.23
N ALA A 499 10.23 31.07 -22.34
CA ALA A 499 10.44 29.62 -22.25
C ALA A 499 9.22 28.89 -21.65
N VAL A 500 8.57 29.50 -20.65
CA VAL A 500 7.36 28.94 -20.03
C VAL A 500 6.16 28.99 -20.98
N THR A 501 5.97 30.10 -21.72
CA THR A 501 4.87 30.21 -22.71
C THR A 501 5.09 29.29 -23.91
N SER A 502 6.31 29.06 -24.37
CA SER A 502 6.59 28.12 -25.46
C SER A 502 6.41 26.64 -25.04
N THR A 503 6.69 26.30 -23.79
CA THR A 503 6.46 24.95 -23.24
C THR A 503 4.98 24.69 -23.02
N LEU A 504 4.23 25.67 -22.52
CA LEU A 504 2.78 25.62 -22.39
C LEU A 504 2.06 25.50 -23.76
N ALA A 505 2.47 26.28 -24.73
CA ALA A 505 1.93 26.19 -26.10
C ALA A 505 2.22 24.83 -26.78
N ALA A 506 3.38 24.22 -26.51
CA ALA A 506 3.72 22.90 -27.04
C ALA A 506 2.92 21.77 -26.37
N VAL A 507 2.62 21.87 -25.08
CA VAL A 507 1.76 20.93 -24.34
C VAL A 507 0.30 21.07 -24.75
N LEU A 508 -0.21 22.30 -24.88
CA LEU A 508 -1.56 22.59 -25.36
C LEU A 508 -1.77 22.15 -26.83
N GLY A 509 -0.82 22.42 -27.71
CA GLY A 509 -0.86 21.98 -29.08
C GLY A 509 -0.89 20.45 -29.24
N ALA A 510 -0.21 19.72 -28.38
CA ALA A 510 -0.24 18.26 -28.34
C ALA A 510 -1.61 17.73 -27.87
N TRP A 511 -2.22 18.36 -26.87
CA TRP A 511 -3.51 17.97 -26.30
C TRP A 511 -4.69 18.26 -27.24
N VAL A 512 -4.71 19.45 -27.88
CA VAL A 512 -5.73 19.81 -28.88
C VAL A 512 -5.65 18.87 -30.08
N SER A 513 -4.45 18.52 -30.54
CA SER A 513 -4.24 17.58 -31.65
C SER A 513 -4.74 16.16 -31.32
N GLU A 514 -4.67 15.72 -30.06
CA GLU A 514 -5.13 14.41 -29.61
C GLU A 514 -6.67 14.34 -29.49
N LYS A 515 -7.30 15.44 -29.06
CA LYS A 515 -8.77 15.53 -28.95
C LYS A 515 -9.48 15.69 -30.27
N VAL A 516 -8.83 16.30 -31.29
CA VAL A 516 -9.41 16.55 -32.62
C VAL A 516 -9.18 15.40 -33.60
N SER A 517 -8.11 14.60 -33.45
CA SER A 517 -7.72 13.61 -34.48
C SER A 517 -8.15 12.17 -34.23
N GLY A 518 -8.61 11.79 -33.05
CA GLY A 518 -9.19 10.45 -32.74
C GLY A 518 -8.35 9.21 -33.10
N LYS A 519 -7.07 9.37 -33.48
CA LYS A 519 -6.19 8.27 -33.91
C LYS A 519 -4.97 8.11 -33.00
N LYS A 520 -4.90 7.00 -32.28
CA LYS A 520 -3.69 6.56 -31.55
C LYS A 520 -2.54 6.27 -32.52
N SER A 521 -1.49 7.06 -32.50
CA SER A 521 -0.26 6.84 -33.29
C SER A 521 0.82 6.18 -32.41
N LYS A 522 1.35 5.06 -32.88
CA LYS A 522 2.35 4.19 -32.21
C LYS A 522 3.80 4.72 -32.19
N SER A 523 4.06 6.01 -32.41
CA SER A 523 5.43 6.53 -32.51
C SER A 523 5.56 7.93 -31.91
N ARG A 524 5.55 8.07 -30.58
CA ARG A 524 5.59 9.39 -29.92
C ARG A 524 6.64 9.63 -28.84
N THR A 525 7.43 8.63 -28.45
CA THR A 525 8.48 8.80 -27.43
C THR A 525 9.67 9.63 -27.92
N SER A 526 10.02 9.51 -29.18
CA SER A 526 11.19 10.20 -29.77
C SER A 526 10.99 11.71 -30.02
N ALA A 527 9.76 12.17 -30.30
CA ALA A 527 9.52 13.59 -30.60
C ALA A 527 9.40 14.44 -29.34
N LYS A 528 8.82 13.91 -28.25
CA LYS A 528 8.74 14.60 -26.95
C LYS A 528 10.12 14.78 -26.31
N GLU A 529 10.98 13.76 -26.34
CA GLU A 529 12.35 13.87 -25.84
C GLU A 529 13.21 14.85 -26.62
N LYS A 530 13.07 14.94 -27.95
CA LYS A 530 13.81 15.91 -28.76
C LYS A 530 13.39 17.35 -28.52
N VAL A 531 12.10 17.61 -28.32
CA VAL A 531 11.58 18.97 -28.04
C VAL A 531 12.02 19.43 -26.65
N VAL A 532 11.94 18.58 -25.62
CA VAL A 532 12.39 18.91 -24.26
C VAL A 532 13.93 19.10 -24.22
N LYS A 533 14.72 18.24 -24.86
CA LYS A 533 16.16 18.41 -24.96
C LYS A 533 16.57 19.69 -25.68
N ASN A 534 15.89 20.07 -26.75
CA ASN A 534 16.19 21.29 -27.50
C ASN A 534 15.80 22.57 -26.73
N ALA A 535 14.69 22.57 -26.00
CA ALA A 535 14.28 23.71 -25.18
C ALA A 535 15.21 23.91 -23.97
N THR A 536 15.61 22.83 -23.30
CA THR A 536 16.57 22.90 -22.17
C THR A 536 17.97 23.31 -22.63
N SER A 537 18.44 22.82 -23.79
CA SER A 537 19.76 23.18 -24.31
C SER A 537 19.82 24.62 -24.82
N ALA A 538 18.74 25.17 -25.39
CA ALA A 538 18.67 26.56 -25.80
C ALA A 538 18.65 27.52 -24.60
N ALA A 539 17.88 27.21 -23.56
CA ALA A 539 17.85 28.00 -22.31
C ALA A 539 19.19 27.98 -21.59
N THR A 540 19.83 26.80 -21.46
CA THR A 540 21.15 26.66 -20.82
C THR A 540 22.24 27.39 -21.61
N ARG A 541 22.23 27.33 -22.96
CA ARG A 541 23.23 28.07 -23.79
C ARG A 541 23.06 29.58 -23.67
N THR A 542 21.87 30.10 -23.56
CA THR A 542 21.63 31.55 -23.41
C THR A 542 22.08 32.03 -22.03
N ILE A 543 21.75 31.28 -20.96
CA ILE A 543 22.19 31.61 -19.59
C ILE A 543 23.71 31.54 -19.46
N THR A 544 24.36 30.51 -20.02
CA THR A 544 25.82 30.36 -19.97
C THR A 544 26.51 31.47 -20.76
N LYS A 545 25.98 31.87 -21.92
CA LYS A 545 26.55 32.95 -22.74
C LYS A 545 26.44 34.33 -22.07
N GLU A 546 25.35 34.61 -21.39
CA GLU A 546 25.15 35.90 -20.67
C GLU A 546 26.02 35.94 -19.39
N LEU A 547 26.07 34.84 -18.63
CA LEU A 547 26.96 34.73 -17.44
C LEU A 547 28.46 34.83 -17.79
N THR A 548 28.89 34.20 -18.88
CA THR A 548 30.29 34.25 -19.31
C THR A 548 30.68 35.65 -19.80
N ARG A 549 29.74 36.37 -20.44
CA ARG A 549 29.98 37.75 -20.91
C ARG A 549 30.02 38.78 -19.79
N ASP A 550 29.24 38.58 -18.70
CA ASP A 550 29.27 39.45 -17.53
C ASP A 550 30.49 39.21 -16.63
N ILE A 551 30.92 37.94 -16.47
CA ILE A 551 32.14 37.60 -15.73
C ILE A 551 33.39 38.10 -16.44
N LEU A 552 33.50 37.98 -17.76
CA LEU A 552 34.61 38.49 -18.56
C LEU A 552 34.58 40.01 -18.71
N GLY A 553 33.41 40.66 -18.69
CA GLY A 553 33.27 42.10 -18.75
C GLY A 553 33.62 42.84 -17.46
N ASN A 554 33.62 42.18 -16.32
CA ASN A 554 34.00 42.72 -15.01
C ASN A 554 35.48 42.42 -14.62
N LEU A 555 36.21 41.62 -15.40
CA LEU A 555 37.62 41.31 -15.20
C LEU A 555 38.58 42.20 -16.02
N VAL A 556 38.04 43.11 -16.84
CA VAL A 556 38.80 44.04 -17.73
C VAL A 556 38.45 45.51 -17.39
N LYS A 557 38.09 45.78 -16.15
CA LYS A 557 38.07 47.15 -15.63
C LYS A 557 38.84 47.25 -14.34
#